data_957ec9e74128f472d9438cd8186fc2d3
#
_entry.id   957ec9e74128f472d9438cd8186fc2d3
#
_cell.length_a   1.000
_cell.length_b   1.000
_cell.length_c   1.000
_cell.angle_alpha   90.00
_cell.angle_beta   90.00
_cell.angle_gamma   90.00
#
_symmetry.space_group_name_H-M   'P 1'
#
loop_
_entity.id
_entity.type
_entity.pdbx_description
1 polymer ?
#
loop_
_entity_poly.entity_id
_entity_poly.type
_entity_poly.pdbx_seq_one_letter_code
_entity_poly.pdbx_strand_id
1 'polypeptide(L)'
;MILIVDDDSAVRSSLSFMLKRAGYEVKTASGPREAMDVVRAESPALILMDMNFTLSTTGEEGLTLLKQVKVFRPDVPVILMTAWGSIQLAVQGMQAGAFDFITKPWNNAALLRRIETALELSAAPKETSQEQAEGLNRSHIIGKSQGLLEVLNTVARIARTNASVLITGESGTGKELIAEAVHINSQRINQPFVKVNLGGI
;
A
#
# COMPACT_ATOMS: atom_id res chain seq x y z
N MET A 1 16.32 -4.88 3.59
CA MET A 1 16.60 -3.48 3.96
C MET A 1 15.35 -2.63 3.68
N ILE A 2 14.93 -1.77 4.63
CA ILE A 2 13.85 -0.80 4.49
C ILE A 2 14.47 0.58 4.25
N LEU A 3 14.00 1.32 3.23
CA LEU A 3 14.41 2.70 2.98
C LEU A 3 13.38 3.66 3.58
N ILE A 4 13.85 4.62 4.39
CA ILE A 4 13.05 5.72 4.94
C ILE A 4 13.42 6.99 4.18
N VAL A 5 12.43 7.65 3.59
CA VAL A 5 12.60 8.92 2.87
C VAL A 5 11.73 9.99 3.52
N ASP A 6 12.36 10.94 4.18
CA ASP A 6 11.71 12.04 4.91
C ASP A 6 12.72 13.18 5.06
N ASP A 7 12.36 14.43 4.94
CA ASP A 7 13.27 15.58 5.13
C ASP A 7 13.53 15.87 6.61
N ASP A 8 12.60 15.49 7.50
CA ASP A 8 12.76 15.64 8.94
C ASP A 8 13.71 14.57 9.52
N SER A 9 14.86 15.00 10.01
CA SER A 9 15.86 14.14 10.64
C SER A 9 15.36 13.43 11.90
N ALA A 10 14.45 14.05 12.67
CA ALA A 10 13.88 13.46 13.88
C ALA A 10 12.95 12.31 13.52
N VAL A 11 12.14 12.46 12.47
CA VAL A 11 11.29 11.40 11.92
C VAL A 11 12.15 10.23 11.43
N ARG A 12 13.18 10.50 10.61
CA ARG A 12 14.10 9.46 10.13
C ARG A 12 14.76 8.70 11.28
N SER A 13 15.24 9.41 12.30
CA SER A 13 15.90 8.81 13.47
C SER A 13 14.95 7.94 14.28
N SER A 14 13.74 8.43 14.56
CA SER A 14 12.70 7.72 15.30
C SER A 14 12.28 6.42 14.59
N LEU A 15 11.97 6.51 13.30
CA LEU A 15 11.62 5.34 12.47
C LEU A 15 12.77 4.35 12.39
N SER A 16 14.00 4.84 12.15
CA SER A 16 15.19 4.00 12.09
C SER A 16 15.40 3.22 13.38
N PHE A 17 15.27 3.88 14.54
CA PHE A 17 15.37 3.23 15.83
C PHE A 17 14.30 2.15 16.03
N MET A 18 13.04 2.48 15.75
CA MET A 18 11.91 1.55 15.86
C MET A 18 12.10 0.31 14.97
N LEU A 19 12.46 0.51 13.70
CA LEU A 19 12.61 -0.58 12.74
C LEU A 19 13.83 -1.46 13.03
N LYS A 20 14.95 -0.87 13.46
CA LYS A 20 16.13 -1.65 13.89
C LYS A 20 15.82 -2.51 15.10
N ARG A 21 15.04 -2.00 16.08
CA ARG A 21 14.57 -2.80 17.21
C ARG A 21 13.66 -3.96 16.81
N ALA A 22 12.91 -3.78 15.72
CA ALA A 22 12.09 -4.85 15.13
C ALA A 22 12.89 -5.81 14.23
N GLY A 23 14.22 -5.66 14.15
CA GLY A 23 15.11 -6.57 13.40
C GLY A 23 15.30 -6.22 11.93
N TYR A 24 14.83 -5.07 11.47
CA TYR A 24 15.00 -4.65 10.07
C TYR A 24 16.33 -3.91 9.86
N GLU A 25 16.98 -4.21 8.74
CA GLU A 25 18.03 -3.35 8.21
C GLU A 25 17.41 -2.08 7.61
N VAL A 26 17.96 -0.90 7.92
CA VAL A 26 17.36 0.39 7.59
C VAL A 26 18.40 1.30 6.96
N LYS A 27 18.01 1.93 5.84
CA LYS A 27 18.66 3.11 5.26
C LYS A 27 17.73 4.31 5.28
N THR A 28 18.33 5.50 5.25
CA THR A 28 17.59 6.77 5.27
C THR A 28 18.02 7.62 4.10
N ALA A 29 17.10 8.42 3.57
CA ALA A 29 17.34 9.45 2.58
C ALA A 29 16.60 10.73 3.00
N SER A 30 17.23 11.88 2.81
CA SER A 30 16.68 13.18 3.20
C SER A 30 15.80 13.83 2.12
N GLY A 31 15.72 13.22 0.94
CA GLY A 31 14.92 13.72 -0.15
C GLY A 31 14.97 12.84 -1.41
N PRO A 32 14.29 13.28 -2.48
CA PRO A 32 14.08 12.49 -3.68
C PRO A 32 15.36 12.01 -4.37
N ARG A 33 16.38 12.86 -4.46
CA ARG A 33 17.63 12.52 -5.14
C ARG A 33 18.34 11.38 -4.43
N GLU A 34 18.57 11.54 -3.13
CA GLU A 34 19.25 10.54 -2.31
C GLU A 34 18.45 9.22 -2.28
N ALA A 35 17.12 9.31 -2.21
CA ALA A 35 16.25 8.14 -2.29
C ALA A 35 16.44 7.36 -3.59
N MET A 36 16.45 8.04 -4.73
CA MET A 36 16.66 7.39 -6.03
C MET A 36 18.05 6.78 -6.18
N ASP A 37 19.09 7.40 -5.59
CA ASP A 37 20.45 6.83 -5.58
C ASP A 37 20.45 5.48 -4.81
N VAL A 38 19.80 5.42 -3.64
CA VAL A 38 19.65 4.16 -2.88
C VAL A 38 18.81 3.13 -3.65
N VAL A 39 17.68 3.54 -4.24
CA VAL A 39 16.81 2.62 -5.03
C VAL A 39 17.55 1.98 -6.20
N ARG A 40 18.46 2.73 -6.85
CA ARG A 40 19.27 2.23 -7.96
C ARG A 40 20.38 1.29 -7.51
N ALA A 41 21.03 1.64 -6.39
CA ALA A 41 22.20 0.91 -5.89
C ALA A 41 21.85 -0.36 -5.09
N GLU A 42 20.75 -0.36 -4.33
CA GLU A 42 20.57 -1.29 -3.21
C GLU A 42 19.21 -1.98 -3.12
N SER A 43 18.40 -2.01 -4.08
CA SER A 43 17.14 -2.81 -4.10
C SER A 43 16.41 -2.92 -2.75
N PRO A 44 15.82 -1.84 -2.21
CA PRO A 44 15.08 -1.91 -0.95
C PRO A 44 13.90 -2.89 -1.05
N ALA A 45 13.64 -3.61 0.04
CA ALA A 45 12.50 -4.52 0.14
C ALA A 45 11.18 -3.78 0.40
N LEU A 46 11.26 -2.57 0.98
CA LEU A 46 10.13 -1.68 1.25
C LEU A 46 10.63 -0.24 1.37
N ILE A 47 9.79 0.72 1.00
CA ILE A 47 10.08 2.14 1.15
C ILE A 47 8.99 2.81 1.99
N LEU A 48 9.39 3.49 3.08
CA LEU A 48 8.56 4.47 3.78
C LEU A 48 8.90 5.84 3.21
N MET A 49 7.92 6.54 2.65
CA MET A 49 8.16 7.75 1.87
C MET A 49 7.25 8.89 2.33
N ASP A 50 7.84 10.01 2.74
CA ASP A 50 7.06 11.22 2.97
C ASP A 50 6.47 11.76 1.66
N MET A 51 5.32 12.40 1.78
CA MET A 51 4.65 13.05 0.65
C MET A 51 5.22 14.45 0.36
N ASN A 52 5.82 15.12 1.36
CA ASN A 52 6.31 16.49 1.26
C ASN A 52 7.76 16.55 1.72
N PHE A 53 8.66 17.06 0.85
CA PHE A 53 10.10 17.20 1.13
C PHE A 53 10.54 18.68 1.24
N THR A 54 9.59 19.60 1.04
CA THR A 54 9.82 21.04 1.18
C THR A 54 8.67 21.67 1.97
N LEU A 55 8.70 22.97 2.19
CA LEU A 55 7.61 23.72 2.83
C LEU A 55 6.29 23.68 2.03
N SER A 56 6.31 23.16 0.82
CA SER A 56 5.12 22.90 0.01
C SER A 56 4.36 21.69 0.56
N THR A 57 3.11 21.88 0.92
CA THR A 57 2.23 20.84 1.49
C THR A 57 1.32 20.17 0.43
N THR A 58 1.68 20.29 -0.85
CA THR A 58 0.84 19.79 -1.97
C THR A 58 0.92 18.26 -2.17
N GLY A 59 1.95 17.61 -1.65
CA GLY A 59 2.19 16.17 -1.86
C GLY A 59 2.70 15.80 -3.27
N GLU A 60 2.89 16.77 -4.16
CA GLU A 60 3.31 16.53 -5.54
C GLU A 60 4.73 15.93 -5.63
N GLU A 61 5.61 16.33 -4.72
CA GLU A 61 6.99 15.83 -4.68
C GLU A 61 7.02 14.33 -4.35
N GLY A 62 6.26 13.89 -3.34
CA GLY A 62 6.14 12.48 -2.98
C GLY A 62 5.50 11.66 -4.09
N LEU A 63 4.45 12.16 -4.75
CA LEU A 63 3.84 11.50 -5.90
C LEU A 63 4.80 11.37 -7.09
N THR A 64 5.61 12.39 -7.34
CA THR A 64 6.63 12.37 -8.40
C THR A 64 7.71 11.33 -8.09
N LEU A 65 8.22 11.32 -6.86
CA LEU A 65 9.19 10.32 -6.43
C LEU A 65 8.61 8.90 -6.48
N LEU A 66 7.38 8.71 -6.04
CA LEU A 66 6.70 7.42 -6.11
C LEU A 66 6.66 6.90 -7.56
N LYS A 67 6.25 7.73 -8.52
CA LYS A 67 6.22 7.36 -9.94
C LYS A 67 7.62 6.97 -10.45
N GLN A 68 8.65 7.73 -10.09
CA GLN A 68 10.04 7.41 -10.44
C GLN A 68 10.48 6.07 -9.84
N VAL A 69 10.20 5.83 -8.57
CA VAL A 69 10.49 4.54 -7.92
C VAL A 69 9.79 3.40 -8.64
N LYS A 70 8.50 3.56 -8.97
CA LYS A 70 7.72 2.51 -9.63
C LYS A 70 8.16 2.21 -11.07
N VAL A 71 8.78 3.16 -11.76
CA VAL A 71 9.43 2.90 -13.06
C VAL A 71 10.67 2.01 -12.88
N PHE A 72 11.49 2.25 -11.86
CA PHE A 72 12.71 1.47 -11.63
C PHE A 72 12.45 0.14 -10.91
N ARG A 73 11.52 0.13 -9.97
CA ARG A 73 11.19 -0.99 -9.08
C ARG A 73 9.67 -1.12 -8.96
N PRO A 74 8.98 -1.63 -9.96
CA PRO A 74 7.52 -1.74 -9.96
C PRO A 74 7.00 -2.60 -8.80
N ASP A 75 7.75 -3.61 -8.40
CA ASP A 75 7.35 -4.58 -7.37
C ASP A 75 7.63 -4.14 -5.94
N VAL A 76 8.47 -3.12 -5.71
CA VAL A 76 8.78 -2.68 -4.34
C VAL A 76 7.56 -2.02 -3.69
N PRO A 77 7.12 -2.47 -2.51
CA PRO A 77 6.03 -1.82 -1.80
C PRO A 77 6.49 -0.46 -1.26
N VAL A 78 5.67 0.56 -1.50
CA VAL A 78 5.88 1.92 -0.99
C VAL A 78 4.72 2.28 -0.08
N ILE A 79 5.01 2.59 1.18
CA ILE A 79 4.04 3.13 2.13
C ILE A 79 4.26 4.64 2.22
N LEU A 80 3.24 5.41 1.85
CA LEU A 80 3.29 6.87 1.89
C LEU A 80 2.99 7.38 3.30
N MET A 81 3.73 8.39 3.75
CA MET A 81 3.53 9.10 5.01
C MET A 81 3.04 10.51 4.73
N THR A 82 2.02 10.98 5.45
CA THR A 82 1.47 12.33 5.27
C THR A 82 1.09 12.97 6.60
N ALA A 83 1.31 14.27 6.74
CA ALA A 83 1.02 15.01 7.97
C ALA A 83 -0.50 15.21 8.19
N TRP A 84 -1.27 15.43 7.11
CA TRP A 84 -2.74 15.53 7.14
C TRP A 84 -3.27 14.98 5.82
N GLY A 85 -3.96 13.84 5.92
CA GLY A 85 -4.43 13.16 4.74
C GLY A 85 -5.58 13.90 4.08
N SER A 86 -5.33 14.65 3.02
CA SER A 86 -6.42 14.79 2.08
C SER A 86 -6.68 13.41 1.49
N ILE A 87 -7.92 12.94 1.59
CA ILE A 87 -8.38 11.68 0.95
C ILE A 87 -7.93 11.66 -0.52
N GLN A 88 -7.95 12.82 -1.16
CA GLN A 88 -7.52 12.98 -2.55
C GLN A 88 -6.05 12.61 -2.78
N LEU A 89 -5.12 13.03 -1.91
CA LEU A 89 -3.70 12.67 -2.01
C LEU A 89 -3.47 11.17 -1.76
N ALA A 90 -4.18 10.59 -0.80
CA ALA A 90 -4.12 9.16 -0.56
C ALA A 90 -4.60 8.37 -1.77
N VAL A 91 -5.73 8.77 -2.38
CA VAL A 91 -6.25 8.15 -3.62
C VAL A 91 -5.26 8.28 -4.76
N GLN A 92 -4.68 9.46 -4.99
CA GLN A 92 -3.66 9.69 -6.02
C GLN A 92 -2.41 8.82 -5.79
N GLY A 93 -1.94 8.71 -4.55
CA GLY A 93 -0.84 7.84 -4.18
C GLY A 93 -1.12 6.37 -4.48
N MET A 94 -2.31 5.88 -4.10
CA MET A 94 -2.72 4.50 -4.40
C MET A 94 -2.84 4.25 -5.92
N GLN A 95 -3.41 5.20 -6.67
CA GLN A 95 -3.49 5.13 -8.14
C GLN A 95 -2.11 5.15 -8.80
N ALA A 96 -1.13 5.86 -8.20
CA ALA A 96 0.25 5.90 -8.66
C ALA A 96 1.06 4.64 -8.27
N GLY A 97 0.43 3.66 -7.59
CA GLY A 97 1.01 2.38 -7.24
C GLY A 97 1.63 2.30 -5.85
N ALA A 98 1.29 3.19 -4.93
CA ALA A 98 1.62 2.99 -3.52
C ALA A 98 0.96 1.71 -3.00
N PHE A 99 1.62 1.03 -2.06
CA PHE A 99 1.08 -0.13 -1.38
C PHE A 99 0.05 0.28 -0.31
N ASP A 100 0.36 1.32 0.45
CA ASP A 100 -0.49 1.84 1.53
C ASP A 100 -0.13 3.29 1.83
N PHE A 101 -0.91 3.95 2.69
CA PHE A 101 -0.59 5.26 3.24
C PHE A 101 -0.87 5.32 4.74
N ILE A 102 -0.12 6.17 5.46
CA ILE A 102 -0.32 6.44 6.88
C ILE A 102 -0.31 7.93 7.15
N THR A 103 -1.04 8.35 8.18
CA THR A 103 -1.04 9.74 8.66
C THR A 103 -0.05 9.91 9.80
N LYS A 104 0.67 11.04 9.83
CA LYS A 104 1.48 11.49 10.96
C LYS A 104 0.54 12.21 11.97
N PRO A 105 0.60 11.95 13.28
CA PRO A 105 1.38 10.93 13.95
C PRO A 105 0.75 9.53 13.82
N TRP A 106 1.56 8.49 13.76
CA TRP A 106 1.12 7.10 13.65
C TRP A 106 1.28 6.33 14.97
N ASN A 107 0.59 5.20 15.03
CA ASN A 107 0.82 4.19 16.07
C ASN A 107 1.90 3.22 15.58
N ASN A 108 2.96 3.03 16.36
CA ASN A 108 4.10 2.19 15.98
C ASN A 108 3.71 0.74 15.72
N ALA A 109 2.82 0.15 16.53
CA ALA A 109 2.39 -1.23 16.33
C ALA A 109 1.56 -1.39 15.05
N ALA A 110 0.74 -0.38 14.71
CA ALA A 110 -0.02 -0.36 13.47
C ALA A 110 0.91 -0.22 12.24
N LEU A 111 1.94 0.64 12.32
CA LEU A 111 2.91 0.80 11.26
C LEU A 111 3.71 -0.48 11.03
N LEU A 112 4.20 -1.13 12.08
CA LEU A 112 4.93 -2.39 11.96
C LEU A 112 4.09 -3.48 11.28
N ARG A 113 2.83 -3.64 11.66
CA ARG A 113 1.92 -4.60 10.99
C ARG A 113 1.73 -4.31 9.50
N ARG A 114 1.64 -3.04 9.11
CA ARG A 114 1.53 -2.67 7.68
C ARG A 114 2.80 -3.01 6.90
N ILE A 115 3.96 -2.79 7.53
CA ILE A 115 5.27 -3.16 6.96
C ILE A 115 5.37 -4.68 6.78
N GLU A 116 5.03 -5.47 7.80
CA GLU A 116 5.01 -6.93 7.74
C GLU A 116 4.10 -7.41 6.61
N THR A 117 2.86 -6.92 6.56
CA THR A 117 1.90 -7.23 5.48
C THR A 117 2.46 -6.89 4.10
N ALA A 118 3.11 -5.72 3.95
CA ALA A 118 3.68 -5.30 2.67
C ALA A 118 4.82 -6.23 2.23
N LEU A 119 5.69 -6.63 3.15
CA LEU A 119 6.80 -7.53 2.87
C LEU A 119 6.30 -8.94 2.54
N GLU A 120 5.33 -9.47 3.28
CA GLU A 120 4.73 -10.78 3.03
C GLU A 120 4.09 -10.85 1.64
N LEU A 121 3.27 -9.86 1.27
CA LEU A 121 2.61 -9.82 -0.03
C LEU A 121 3.59 -9.65 -1.20
N SER A 122 4.70 -8.95 -0.97
CA SER A 122 5.74 -8.76 -2.00
C SER A 122 6.65 -9.98 -2.15
N ALA A 123 6.87 -10.75 -1.08
CA ALA A 123 7.66 -11.97 -1.09
C ALA A 123 6.88 -13.19 -1.62
N ALA A 124 5.54 -13.12 -1.61
CA ALA A 124 4.72 -14.21 -2.13
C ALA A 124 5.02 -14.45 -3.62
N PRO A 125 5.34 -15.68 -4.04
CA PRO A 125 5.55 -15.98 -5.45
C PRO A 125 4.34 -15.53 -6.26
N LYS A 126 4.59 -14.96 -7.44
CA LYS A 126 3.54 -14.72 -8.45
C LYS A 126 3.11 -16.07 -9.04
N GLU A 127 2.73 -17.01 -8.16
CA GLU A 127 2.31 -18.34 -8.60
C GLU A 127 1.01 -18.27 -9.38
N THR A 128 0.99 -19.09 -10.40
CA THR A 128 -0.03 -19.25 -11.42
C THR A 128 -1.46 -19.20 -10.89
N SER A 129 -2.17 -18.31 -11.48
CA SER A 129 -3.47 -17.70 -11.20
C SER A 129 -4.69 -18.65 -11.04
N GLN A 130 -4.56 -19.95 -11.06
CA GLN A 130 -5.71 -20.86 -11.09
C GLN A 130 -6.04 -21.52 -9.74
N GLU A 131 -5.06 -21.85 -8.92
CA GLU A 131 -5.31 -22.62 -7.68
C GLU A 131 -5.81 -21.77 -6.49
N GLN A 132 -5.52 -20.47 -6.46
CA GLN A 132 -5.89 -19.62 -5.32
C GLN A 132 -7.36 -19.16 -5.33
N ALA A 133 -8.00 -19.14 -6.50
CA ALA A 133 -9.41 -18.78 -6.62
C ALA A 133 -10.39 -19.91 -6.23
N GLU A 134 -9.91 -21.15 -6.14
CA GLU A 134 -10.79 -22.31 -5.83
C GLU A 134 -11.32 -22.33 -4.40
N GLY A 135 -10.66 -21.65 -3.47
CA GLY A 135 -11.11 -21.52 -2.07
C GLY A 135 -11.84 -20.22 -1.76
N LEU A 136 -12.01 -19.32 -2.73
CA LEU A 136 -12.60 -18.00 -2.52
C LEU A 136 -14.15 -18.10 -2.51
N ASN A 137 -14.77 -17.58 -1.45
CA ASN A 137 -16.21 -17.37 -1.47
C ASN A 137 -16.55 -16.20 -2.42
N ARG A 138 -17.14 -16.54 -3.56
CA ARG A 138 -17.54 -15.58 -4.61
C ARG A 138 -19.03 -15.70 -4.98
N SER A 139 -19.85 -16.08 -4.02
CA SER A 139 -21.27 -16.42 -4.22
C SER A 139 -22.07 -15.32 -4.96
N HIS A 140 -21.66 -14.07 -4.84
CA HIS A 140 -22.32 -12.93 -5.49
C HIS A 140 -21.62 -12.47 -6.79
N ILE A 141 -20.52 -13.11 -7.21
CA ILE A 141 -19.75 -12.73 -8.39
C ILE A 141 -19.85 -13.83 -9.45
N ILE A 142 -20.55 -13.50 -10.54
CA ILE A 142 -20.74 -14.41 -11.67
C ILE A 142 -19.87 -13.91 -12.83
N GLY A 143 -19.02 -14.79 -13.37
CA GLY A 143 -18.18 -14.51 -14.54
C GLY A 143 -16.95 -15.39 -14.59
N LYS A 144 -16.37 -15.51 -15.80
CA LYS A 144 -15.19 -16.34 -16.10
C LYS A 144 -14.20 -15.59 -17.01
N SER A 145 -14.34 -14.26 -17.19
CA SER A 145 -13.38 -13.50 -18.00
C SER A 145 -12.00 -13.51 -17.33
N GLN A 146 -10.95 -13.50 -18.12
CA GLN A 146 -9.56 -13.49 -17.65
C GLN A 146 -9.32 -12.36 -16.64
N GLY A 147 -9.76 -11.13 -16.97
CA GLY A 147 -9.59 -9.98 -16.09
C GLY A 147 -10.32 -10.12 -14.76
N LEU A 148 -11.52 -10.74 -14.75
CA LEU A 148 -12.23 -11.01 -13.48
C LEU A 148 -11.49 -12.05 -12.64
N LEU A 149 -10.95 -13.09 -13.26
CA LEU A 149 -10.17 -14.13 -12.55
C LEU A 149 -8.90 -13.53 -11.92
N GLU A 150 -8.21 -12.62 -12.60
CA GLU A 150 -7.05 -11.91 -12.06
C GLU A 150 -7.41 -11.05 -10.85
N VAL A 151 -8.56 -10.34 -10.91
CA VAL A 151 -9.08 -9.58 -9.77
C VAL A 151 -9.42 -10.51 -8.60
N LEU A 152 -10.09 -11.63 -8.84
CA LEU A 152 -10.45 -12.60 -7.80
C LEU A 152 -9.21 -13.24 -7.15
N ASN A 153 -8.18 -13.54 -7.91
CA ASN A 153 -6.90 -14.00 -7.36
C ASN A 153 -6.25 -12.95 -6.47
N THR A 154 -6.32 -11.68 -6.87
CA THR A 154 -5.86 -10.58 -6.03
C THR A 154 -6.66 -10.51 -4.74
N VAL A 155 -8.00 -10.61 -4.80
CA VAL A 155 -8.89 -10.68 -3.62
C VAL A 155 -8.49 -11.83 -2.70
N ALA A 156 -8.24 -13.02 -3.21
CA ALA A 156 -7.84 -14.18 -2.40
C ALA A 156 -6.56 -13.94 -1.59
N ARG A 157 -5.59 -13.21 -2.19
CA ARG A 157 -4.33 -12.86 -1.53
C ARG A 157 -4.52 -11.79 -0.46
N ILE A 158 -5.21 -10.69 -0.79
CA ILE A 158 -5.32 -9.52 0.10
C ILE A 158 -6.35 -9.69 1.20
N ALA A 159 -7.40 -10.48 1.00
CA ALA A 159 -8.48 -10.65 1.98
C ALA A 159 -7.99 -11.17 3.35
N ARG A 160 -6.91 -11.94 3.38
CA ARG A 160 -6.31 -12.49 4.61
C ARG A 160 -5.40 -11.51 5.34
N THR A 161 -5.16 -10.32 4.76
CA THR A 161 -4.25 -9.31 5.29
C THR A 161 -5.01 -8.11 5.86
N ASN A 162 -4.29 -7.17 6.46
CA ASN A 162 -4.82 -5.86 6.90
C ASN A 162 -4.46 -4.73 5.93
N ALA A 163 -4.12 -5.04 4.68
CA ALA A 163 -3.78 -4.04 3.67
C ALA A 163 -4.98 -3.13 3.36
N SER A 164 -4.71 -1.86 3.10
CA SER A 164 -5.69 -0.95 2.54
C SER A 164 -5.88 -1.27 1.05
N VAL A 165 -7.12 -1.30 0.58
CA VAL A 165 -7.46 -1.71 -0.78
C VAL A 165 -8.16 -0.57 -1.51
N LEU A 166 -7.63 -0.16 -2.65
CA LEU A 166 -8.29 0.75 -3.58
C LEU A 166 -8.86 -0.03 -4.77
N ILE A 167 -10.18 0.02 -4.94
CA ILE A 167 -10.88 -0.61 -6.07
C ILE A 167 -11.28 0.48 -7.05
N THR A 168 -10.74 0.43 -8.28
CA THR A 168 -11.03 1.40 -9.34
C THR A 168 -11.79 0.74 -10.50
N GLY A 169 -12.52 1.54 -11.26
CA GLY A 169 -13.27 1.09 -12.43
C GLY A 169 -14.44 2.02 -12.73
N GLU A 170 -15.06 1.85 -13.89
CA GLU A 170 -16.23 2.64 -14.34
C GLU A 170 -17.46 2.42 -13.44
N SER A 171 -18.45 3.30 -13.52
CA SER A 171 -19.71 3.11 -12.79
C SER A 171 -20.40 1.83 -13.27
N GLY A 172 -20.98 1.07 -12.33
CA GLY A 172 -21.71 -0.16 -12.65
C GLY A 172 -20.84 -1.41 -12.88
N THR A 173 -19.50 -1.34 -12.78
CA THR A 173 -18.59 -2.48 -13.01
C THR A 173 -18.51 -3.49 -11.85
N GLY A 174 -19.35 -3.34 -10.82
CA GLY A 174 -19.39 -4.31 -9.70
C GLY A 174 -18.31 -4.11 -8.63
N LYS A 175 -17.71 -2.92 -8.51
CA LYS A 175 -16.70 -2.60 -7.48
C LYS A 175 -17.16 -2.94 -6.06
N GLU A 176 -18.45 -2.73 -5.78
CA GLU A 176 -19.04 -3.05 -4.49
C GLU A 176 -19.03 -4.57 -4.20
N LEU A 177 -19.31 -5.38 -5.20
CA LEU A 177 -19.26 -6.85 -5.08
C LEU A 177 -17.83 -7.32 -4.79
N ILE A 178 -16.82 -6.68 -5.38
CA ILE A 178 -15.41 -6.95 -5.09
C ILE A 178 -15.06 -6.56 -3.65
N ALA A 179 -15.53 -5.40 -3.17
CA ALA A 179 -15.34 -4.99 -1.78
C ALA A 179 -15.99 -5.96 -0.78
N GLU A 180 -17.20 -6.42 -1.07
CA GLU A 180 -17.87 -7.46 -0.29
C GLU A 180 -17.09 -8.78 -0.33
N ALA A 181 -16.56 -9.19 -1.49
CA ALA A 181 -15.74 -10.38 -1.62
C ALA A 181 -14.47 -10.31 -0.77
N VAL A 182 -13.81 -9.14 -0.69
CA VAL A 182 -12.69 -8.94 0.23
C VAL A 182 -13.14 -9.16 1.68
N HIS A 183 -14.28 -8.59 2.09
CA HIS A 183 -14.78 -8.70 3.46
C HIS A 183 -15.15 -10.13 3.83
N ILE A 184 -15.95 -10.83 3.03
CA ILE A 184 -16.41 -12.19 3.34
C ILE A 184 -15.31 -13.25 3.33
N ASN A 185 -14.19 -12.97 2.69
CA ASN A 185 -13.00 -13.83 2.69
C ASN A 185 -11.92 -13.37 3.68
N SER A 186 -12.18 -12.32 4.46
CA SER A 186 -11.22 -11.77 5.43
C SER A 186 -11.38 -12.40 6.82
N GLN A 187 -10.38 -12.17 7.66
CA GLN A 187 -10.44 -12.51 9.09
C GLN A 187 -11.54 -11.72 9.84
N ARG A 188 -12.13 -10.70 9.20
CA ARG A 188 -13.21 -9.86 9.75
C ARG A 188 -14.59 -10.22 9.26
N ILE A 189 -14.81 -11.42 8.70
CA ILE A 189 -16.10 -11.87 8.16
C ILE A 189 -17.25 -11.71 9.18
N ASN A 190 -16.97 -11.87 10.47
CA ASN A 190 -17.96 -11.75 11.54
C ASN A 190 -18.09 -10.31 12.07
N GLN A 191 -17.39 -9.34 11.51
CA GLN A 191 -17.48 -7.93 11.87
C GLN A 191 -18.41 -7.19 10.91
N PRO A 192 -19.02 -6.06 11.33
CA PRO A 192 -19.91 -5.30 10.45
C PRO A 192 -19.13 -4.75 9.24
N PHE A 193 -19.73 -4.90 8.05
CA PHE A 193 -19.25 -4.27 6.82
C PHE A 193 -19.94 -2.91 6.67
N VAL A 194 -19.23 -1.84 7.04
CA VAL A 194 -19.77 -0.48 7.02
C VAL A 194 -19.49 0.17 5.66
N LYS A 195 -20.55 0.57 4.95
CA LYS A 195 -20.48 1.29 3.67
C LYS A 195 -20.70 2.78 3.91
N VAL A 196 -19.77 3.62 3.48
CA VAL A 196 -19.88 5.08 3.57
C VAL A 196 -19.78 5.67 2.16
N ASN A 197 -20.79 6.43 1.76
CA ASN A 197 -20.74 7.17 0.50
C ASN A 197 -20.29 8.62 0.78
N LEU A 198 -19.10 8.98 0.30
CA LEU A 198 -18.54 10.33 0.47
C LEU A 198 -19.00 11.32 -0.61
N GLY A 199 -19.77 10.88 -1.60
CA GLY A 199 -20.26 11.74 -2.69
C GLY A 199 -21.43 12.66 -2.32
N GLY A 200 -21.87 12.63 -1.07
CA GLY A 200 -22.99 13.44 -0.56
C GLY A 200 -22.62 14.38 0.60
N ILE A 201 -21.33 14.61 0.83
CA ILE A 201 -20.81 15.52 1.87
C ILE A 201 -20.18 16.73 1.19
#